data_9a2ab6532dd4196f2d8fa8cd644fbd9b
#
_entry.id   9a2ab6532dd4196f2d8fa8cd644fbd9b
#
_cell.length_a   1.000
_cell.length_b   1.000
_cell.length_c   1.000
_cell.angle_alpha   90.00
_cell.angle_beta   90.00
_cell.angle_gamma   90.00
#
_symmetry.space_group_name_H-M   'P 1'
#
loop_
_entity.id
_entity.type
_entity.pdbx_description
1 polymer ?
#
loop_
_entity_poly.entity_id
_entity_poly.type
_entity_poly.pdbx_seq_one_letter_code
_entity_poly.pdbx_strand_id
1 'polypeptide(L)'
;MIKVEIDEGSGFCFGVVTAIHKAEEELAKGETLYCLGDIVHNSREVERLKAMGLITINRDEFRQLRNAKVLLRAHGEPPETYQIAHKNNIEIIDATCPVVLRLQKRIKQEFRKEDFEEKQIVIYGKNCLLYTSDAADDR
;
A
#
# COMPACT_ATOMS: atom_id res chain seq x y z
N MET A 1 -16.08 -28.72 -29.35
CA MET A 1 -16.19 -28.29 -27.95
C MET A 1 -15.01 -27.40 -27.63
N ILE A 2 -15.23 -26.25 -27.06
CA ILE A 2 -14.15 -25.33 -26.64
C ILE A 2 -13.65 -25.79 -25.28
N LYS A 3 -12.35 -26.06 -25.17
CA LYS A 3 -11.69 -26.33 -23.89
C LYS A 3 -11.15 -25.01 -23.34
N VAL A 4 -11.54 -24.66 -22.11
CA VAL A 4 -11.04 -23.49 -21.40
C VAL A 4 -10.13 -23.98 -20.29
N GLU A 5 -8.90 -23.47 -20.27
CA GLU A 5 -7.92 -23.77 -19.23
C GLU A 5 -7.51 -22.46 -18.55
N ILE A 6 -7.32 -22.51 -17.25
CA ILE A 6 -6.81 -21.37 -16.46
C ILE A 6 -5.31 -21.61 -16.29
N ASP A 7 -4.50 -20.61 -16.65
CA ASP A 7 -3.06 -20.63 -16.42
C ASP A 7 -2.80 -20.62 -14.90
N GLU A 8 -2.02 -21.57 -14.40
CA GLU A 8 -1.66 -21.67 -12.97
C GLU A 8 -0.89 -20.46 -12.47
N GLY A 9 -0.20 -19.73 -13.36
CA GLY A 9 0.49 -18.47 -13.03
C GLY A 9 -0.40 -17.24 -13.03
N SER A 10 -1.71 -17.39 -13.37
CA SER A 10 -2.65 -16.25 -13.39
C SER A 10 -3.13 -15.88 -11.98
N GLY A 11 -3.42 -14.60 -11.77
CA GLY A 11 -3.96 -14.12 -10.51
C GLY A 11 -3.29 -12.85 -10.00
N PHE A 12 -3.44 -12.59 -8.71
CA PHE A 12 -2.79 -11.47 -8.05
C PHE A 12 -1.28 -11.72 -7.86
N CYS A 13 -0.49 -10.67 -7.96
CA CYS A 13 0.93 -10.76 -7.63
C CYS A 13 1.13 -11.03 -6.12
N PHE A 14 2.31 -11.52 -5.76
CA PHE A 14 2.68 -11.85 -4.38
C PHE A 14 2.39 -10.70 -3.38
N GLY A 15 2.70 -9.46 -3.75
CA GLY A 15 2.47 -8.31 -2.86
C GLY A 15 1.00 -8.07 -2.55
N VAL A 16 0.12 -8.24 -3.55
CA VAL A 16 -1.33 -8.12 -3.38
C VAL A 16 -1.88 -9.28 -2.53
N VAL A 17 -1.45 -10.49 -2.81
CA VAL A 17 -1.86 -11.69 -2.03
C VAL A 17 -1.47 -11.49 -0.55
N THR A 18 -0.27 -11.04 -0.26
CA THR A 18 0.19 -10.78 1.11
C THR A 18 -0.66 -9.72 1.80
N ALA A 19 -1.03 -8.64 1.10
CA ALA A 19 -1.89 -7.60 1.66
C ALA A 19 -3.29 -8.11 1.98
N ILE A 20 -3.86 -8.93 1.11
CA ILE A 20 -5.17 -9.57 1.33
C ILE A 20 -5.12 -10.48 2.56
N HIS A 21 -4.11 -11.34 2.67
CA HIS A 21 -3.94 -12.24 3.81
C HIS A 21 -3.81 -11.47 5.13
N LYS A 22 -3.03 -10.40 5.18
CA LYS A 22 -2.94 -9.54 6.36
C LYS A 22 -4.30 -8.94 6.75
N ALA A 23 -5.08 -8.48 5.76
CA ALA A 23 -6.43 -8.00 6.01
C ALA A 23 -7.33 -9.08 6.61
N GLU A 24 -7.33 -10.27 6.03
CA GLU A 24 -8.11 -11.42 6.51
C GLU A 24 -7.72 -11.83 7.93
N GLU A 25 -6.42 -11.91 8.23
CA GLU A 25 -5.92 -12.24 9.58
C GLU A 25 -6.37 -11.21 10.62
N GLU A 26 -6.32 -9.93 10.30
CA GLU A 26 -6.77 -8.87 11.23
C GLU A 26 -8.30 -8.88 11.40
N LEU A 27 -9.05 -9.08 10.32
CA LEU A 27 -10.50 -9.18 10.38
C LEU A 27 -10.97 -10.42 11.19
N ALA A 28 -10.22 -11.51 11.11
CA ALA A 28 -10.51 -12.73 11.88
C ALA A 28 -10.38 -12.54 13.40
N LYS A 29 -9.63 -11.53 13.85
CA LYS A 29 -9.52 -11.15 15.27
C LYS A 29 -10.78 -10.47 15.82
N GLY A 30 -11.72 -10.10 14.95
CA GLY A 30 -12.98 -9.47 15.33
C GLY A 30 -12.89 -7.96 15.63
N GLU A 31 -11.75 -7.34 15.35
CA GLU A 31 -11.55 -5.91 15.52
C GLU A 31 -11.92 -5.13 14.24
N THR A 32 -12.27 -3.86 14.41
CA THR A 32 -12.53 -2.97 13.28
C THR A 32 -11.21 -2.67 12.55
N LEU A 33 -11.17 -2.97 11.26
CA LEU A 33 -10.04 -2.68 10.39
C LEU A 33 -10.42 -1.70 9.28
N TYR A 34 -9.68 -0.63 9.18
CA TYR A 34 -9.76 0.32 8.09
C TYR A 34 -8.68 0.05 7.06
N CYS A 35 -8.93 0.39 5.80
CA CYS A 35 -7.93 0.36 4.74
C CYS A 35 -7.85 1.73 4.07
N LEU A 36 -6.67 2.29 3.97
CA LEU A 36 -6.44 3.57 3.31
C LEU A 36 -6.45 3.39 1.79
N GLY A 37 -7.59 3.69 1.17
CA GLY A 37 -7.89 3.44 -0.23
C GLY A 37 -8.23 1.97 -0.51
N ASP A 38 -8.55 1.65 -1.75
CA ASP A 38 -8.88 0.27 -2.15
C ASP A 38 -7.64 -0.63 -2.04
N ILE A 39 -7.79 -1.74 -1.35
CA ILE A 39 -6.68 -2.69 -1.10
C ILE A 39 -6.11 -3.26 -2.40
N VAL A 40 -6.97 -3.48 -3.40
CA VAL A 40 -6.62 -3.98 -4.73
C VAL A 40 -7.49 -3.30 -5.80
N HIS A 41 -7.03 -3.33 -7.05
CA HIS A 41 -7.80 -2.85 -8.20
C HIS A 41 -8.73 -3.93 -8.79
N ASN A 42 -9.48 -4.59 -7.93
CA ASN A 42 -10.45 -5.62 -8.29
C ASN A 42 -11.70 -5.45 -7.43
N SER A 43 -12.80 -5.02 -8.03
CA SER A 43 -14.03 -4.70 -7.32
C SER A 43 -14.64 -5.89 -6.57
N ARG A 44 -14.58 -7.09 -7.14
CA ARG A 44 -15.10 -8.30 -6.48
C ARG A 44 -14.36 -8.63 -5.20
N GLU A 45 -13.05 -8.49 -5.21
CA GLU A 45 -12.22 -8.75 -4.04
C GLU A 45 -12.41 -7.67 -2.97
N VAL A 46 -12.52 -6.40 -3.38
CA VAL A 46 -12.85 -5.29 -2.48
C VAL A 46 -14.20 -5.51 -1.80
N GLU A 47 -15.23 -5.91 -2.56
CA GLU A 47 -16.55 -6.23 -2.02
C GLU A 47 -16.53 -7.42 -1.06
N ARG A 48 -15.77 -8.47 -1.39
CA ARG A 48 -15.59 -9.63 -0.51
C ARG A 48 -15.00 -9.22 0.84
N LEU A 49 -13.93 -8.43 0.85
CA LEU A 49 -13.30 -7.97 2.08
C LEU A 49 -14.18 -6.97 2.85
N LYS A 50 -14.95 -6.13 2.16
CA LYS A 50 -15.98 -5.30 2.79
C LYS A 50 -17.07 -6.13 3.47
N ALA A 51 -17.51 -7.22 2.85
CA ALA A 51 -18.45 -8.15 3.46
C ALA A 51 -17.89 -8.83 4.71
N MET A 52 -16.57 -9.01 4.79
CA MET A 52 -15.86 -9.50 5.98
C MET A 52 -15.66 -8.42 7.07
N GLY A 53 -15.98 -7.16 6.78
CA GLY A 53 -15.91 -6.06 7.74
C GLY A 53 -14.80 -5.02 7.46
N LEU A 54 -14.07 -5.12 6.35
CA LEU A 54 -13.06 -4.12 5.98
C LEU A 54 -13.75 -2.79 5.60
N ILE A 55 -13.28 -1.69 6.17
CA ILE A 55 -13.80 -0.35 5.91
C ILE A 55 -12.76 0.43 5.11
N THR A 56 -13.09 0.76 3.86
CA THR A 56 -12.22 1.61 3.03
C THR A 56 -12.43 3.08 3.39
N ILE A 57 -11.35 3.79 3.66
CA ILE A 57 -11.33 5.22 3.96
C ILE A 57 -10.45 5.99 2.99
N ASN A 58 -10.75 7.26 2.80
CA ASN A 58 -9.92 8.20 2.04
C ASN A 58 -8.90 8.92 2.95
N ARG A 59 -8.07 9.78 2.36
CA ARG A 59 -7.05 10.52 3.11
C ARG A 59 -7.62 11.51 4.11
N ASP A 60 -8.74 12.16 3.79
CA ASP A 60 -9.36 13.14 4.67
C ASP A 60 -9.96 12.44 5.90
N GLU A 61 -10.64 11.31 5.69
CA GLU A 61 -11.13 10.45 6.76
C GLU A 61 -9.98 9.92 7.63
N PHE A 62 -8.87 9.50 7.01
CA PHE A 62 -7.68 9.05 7.72
C PHE A 62 -7.09 10.13 8.64
N ARG A 63 -7.01 11.38 8.17
CA ARG A 63 -6.52 12.50 8.98
C ARG A 63 -7.39 12.80 10.21
N GLN A 64 -8.68 12.49 10.14
CA GLN A 64 -9.63 12.69 11.23
C GLN A 64 -9.72 11.47 12.16
N LEU A 65 -9.28 10.31 11.70
CA LEU A 65 -9.34 9.06 12.46
C LEU A 65 -8.44 9.11 13.70
N ARG A 66 -8.88 8.49 14.79
CA ARG A 66 -8.17 8.40 16.07
C ARG A 66 -8.35 7.01 16.67
N ASN A 67 -7.31 6.53 17.37
CA ASN A 67 -7.37 5.27 18.13
C ASN A 67 -7.92 4.10 17.32
N ALA A 68 -7.43 3.91 16.11
CA ALA A 68 -7.94 2.92 15.17
C ALA A 68 -6.80 2.09 14.57
N LYS A 69 -7.17 1.00 13.92
CA LYS A 69 -6.25 0.11 13.19
C LYS A 69 -6.45 0.30 11.68
N VAL A 70 -5.39 0.63 10.97
CA VAL A 70 -5.43 0.93 9.53
C VAL A 70 -4.43 0.08 8.77
N LEU A 71 -4.90 -0.61 7.75
CA LEU A 71 -4.07 -1.33 6.79
C LEU A 71 -3.58 -0.38 5.70
N LEU A 72 -2.27 -0.38 5.46
CA LEU A 72 -1.66 0.28 4.31
C LEU A 72 -1.45 -0.72 3.18
N ARG A 73 -1.78 -0.30 1.97
CA ARG A 73 -1.78 -1.12 0.75
C ARG A 73 -0.38 -1.54 0.31
N ALA A 74 -0.32 -2.51 -0.59
CA ALA A 74 0.92 -3.01 -1.19
C ALA A 74 1.75 -1.94 -1.92
N HIS A 75 1.15 -0.85 -2.38
CA HIS A 75 1.82 0.25 -3.08
C HIS A 75 2.71 1.12 -2.17
N GLY A 76 2.56 1.01 -0.84
CA GLY A 76 3.21 1.89 0.12
C GLY A 76 2.51 3.23 0.29
N GLU A 77 2.97 3.99 1.26
CA GLU A 77 2.45 5.32 1.60
C GLU A 77 3.62 6.30 1.86
N PRO A 78 3.42 7.61 1.67
CA PRO A 78 4.44 8.60 1.97
C PRO A 78 4.70 8.71 3.48
N PRO A 79 5.87 9.23 3.90
CA PRO A 79 6.22 9.40 5.31
C PRO A 79 5.19 10.17 6.13
N GLU A 80 4.51 11.14 5.54
CA GLU A 80 3.43 11.92 6.18
C GLU A 80 2.33 11.01 6.75
N THR A 81 1.98 9.93 6.05
CA THR A 81 0.96 8.99 6.51
C THR A 81 1.33 8.36 7.86
N TYR A 82 2.60 7.97 8.02
CA TYR A 82 3.10 7.40 9.28
C TYR A 82 3.16 8.45 10.40
N GLN A 83 3.48 9.70 10.09
CA GLN A 83 3.47 10.81 11.05
C GLN A 83 2.05 11.08 11.57
N ILE A 84 1.06 11.14 10.68
CA ILE A 84 -0.35 11.31 11.04
C ILE A 84 -0.82 10.14 11.91
N ALA A 85 -0.47 8.91 11.54
CA ALA A 85 -0.82 7.72 12.30
C ALA A 85 -0.26 7.79 13.73
N HIS A 86 1.00 8.15 13.90
CA HIS A 86 1.63 8.30 15.20
C HIS A 86 0.95 9.39 16.04
N LYS A 87 0.70 10.57 15.45
CA LYS A 87 0.03 11.69 16.12
C LYS A 87 -1.38 11.32 16.58
N ASN A 88 -2.10 10.53 15.80
CA ASN A 88 -3.50 10.19 16.02
C ASN A 88 -3.70 8.86 16.75
N ASN A 89 -2.62 8.25 17.25
CA ASN A 89 -2.66 6.93 17.89
C ASN A 89 -3.33 5.86 17.00
N ILE A 90 -2.96 5.83 15.73
CA ILE A 90 -3.41 4.83 14.76
C ILE A 90 -2.37 3.70 14.69
N GLU A 91 -2.82 2.47 14.90
CA GLU A 91 -2.01 1.28 14.67
C GLU A 91 -1.94 0.98 13.17
N ILE A 92 -0.75 0.95 12.62
CA ILE A 92 -0.52 0.65 11.20
C ILE A 92 -0.24 -0.83 11.00
N ILE A 93 -1.04 -1.46 10.14
CA ILE A 93 -0.75 -2.76 9.56
C ILE A 93 -0.13 -2.50 8.18
N ASP A 94 1.18 -2.52 8.10
CA ASP A 94 1.89 -2.22 6.86
C ASP A 94 1.94 -3.45 5.95
N ALA A 95 1.23 -3.37 4.83
CA ALA A 95 1.21 -4.39 3.80
C ALA A 95 1.99 -3.98 2.54
N THR A 96 2.88 -2.99 2.64
CA THR A 96 3.73 -2.55 1.53
C THR A 96 4.53 -3.73 0.96
N CYS A 97 4.45 -3.89 -0.35
CA CYS A 97 5.15 -4.96 -1.05
C CYS A 97 6.68 -4.83 -0.86
N PRO A 98 7.40 -5.92 -0.53
CA PRO A 98 8.86 -5.88 -0.39
C PRO A 98 9.60 -5.40 -1.64
N VAL A 99 9.02 -5.60 -2.83
CA VAL A 99 9.58 -5.08 -4.10
C VAL A 99 9.51 -3.55 -4.12
N VAL A 100 8.39 -2.98 -3.70
CA VAL A 100 8.21 -1.52 -3.58
C VAL A 100 9.18 -0.94 -2.55
N LEU A 101 9.31 -1.56 -1.38
CA LEU A 101 10.26 -1.14 -0.34
C LEU A 101 11.71 -1.16 -0.84
N ARG A 102 12.10 -2.17 -1.60
CA ARG A 102 13.44 -2.24 -2.21
C ARG A 102 13.66 -1.13 -3.24
N LEU A 103 12.65 -0.83 -4.04
CA LEU A 103 12.70 0.27 -5.01
C LEU A 103 12.90 1.62 -4.30
N GLN A 104 12.09 1.90 -3.29
CA GLN A 104 12.18 3.12 -2.48
C GLN A 104 13.57 3.27 -1.83
N LYS A 105 14.07 2.18 -1.23
CA LYS A 105 15.42 2.17 -0.63
C LYS A 105 16.50 2.48 -1.66
N ARG A 106 16.40 1.90 -2.86
CA ARG A 106 17.36 2.14 -3.95
C ARG A 106 17.34 3.59 -4.42
N ILE A 107 16.16 4.16 -4.62
CA ILE A 107 16.00 5.57 -4.98
C ILE A 107 16.63 6.48 -3.92
N LYS A 108 16.32 6.23 -2.65
CA LYS A 108 16.87 6.99 -1.52
C LYS A 108 18.39 6.89 -1.42
N GLN A 109 18.97 5.74 -1.72
CA GLN A 109 20.42 5.54 -1.75
C GLN A 109 21.07 6.33 -2.89
N GLU A 110 20.48 6.31 -4.09
CA GLU A 110 20.99 7.07 -5.23
C GLU A 110 20.89 8.58 -5.00
N PHE A 111 19.81 9.04 -4.37
CA PHE A 111 19.59 10.45 -4.04
C PHE A 111 20.63 11.01 -3.05
N ARG A 112 21.20 10.17 -2.19
CA ARG A 112 22.21 10.55 -1.19
C ARG A 112 23.65 10.53 -1.69
N LYS A 113 23.90 10.13 -2.93
CA LYS A 113 25.24 10.15 -3.51
C LYS A 113 25.70 11.59 -3.77
N GLU A 114 26.98 11.87 -3.54
CA GLU A 114 27.57 13.21 -3.70
C GLU A 114 27.44 13.78 -5.12
N ASP A 115 27.32 12.90 -6.12
CA ASP A 115 27.20 13.27 -7.54
C ASP A 115 25.75 13.39 -8.00
N PHE A 116 24.77 13.44 -7.08
CA PHE A 116 23.34 13.48 -7.42
C PHE A 116 22.96 14.72 -8.26
N GLU A 117 23.57 15.88 -8.01
CA GLU A 117 23.29 17.12 -8.75
C GLU A 117 23.59 17.01 -10.25
N GLU A 118 24.48 16.09 -10.65
CA GLU A 118 24.84 15.81 -12.03
C GLU A 118 23.99 14.70 -12.68
N LYS A 119 23.07 14.08 -11.95
CA LYS A 119 22.28 12.94 -12.38
C LYS A 119 20.79 13.18 -12.28
N GLN A 120 20.04 12.52 -13.16
CA GLN A 120 18.59 12.44 -13.07
C GLN A 120 18.17 11.03 -12.74
N ILE A 121 17.20 10.90 -11.81
CA ILE A 121 16.50 9.64 -11.57
C ILE A 121 15.19 9.69 -12.33
N VAL A 122 15.02 8.77 -13.27
CA VAL A 122 13.78 8.60 -14.03
C VAL A 122 13.06 7.35 -13.52
N ILE A 123 11.83 7.53 -13.05
CA ILE A 123 10.96 6.45 -12.62
C ILE A 123 9.82 6.32 -13.64
N TYR A 124 9.78 5.18 -14.33
CA TYR A 124 8.70 4.85 -15.24
C TYR A 124 7.72 3.88 -14.58
N GLY A 125 6.49 4.34 -14.36
CA GLY A 125 5.47 3.53 -13.67
C GLY A 125 4.19 4.31 -13.39
N LYS A 126 3.30 3.72 -12.60
CA LYS A 126 2.08 4.39 -12.14
C LYS A 126 2.41 5.47 -11.10
N ASN A 127 1.72 6.60 -11.15
CA ASN A 127 1.93 7.73 -10.25
C ASN A 127 1.89 7.37 -8.75
N CYS A 128 1.11 6.36 -8.38
CA CYS A 128 1.01 5.91 -6.98
C CYS A 128 2.35 5.42 -6.39
N LEU A 129 3.29 4.97 -7.22
CA LEU A 129 4.64 4.59 -6.78
C LEU A 129 5.56 5.79 -6.55
N LEU A 130 5.26 6.93 -7.19
CA LEU A 130 6.03 8.16 -7.05
C LEU A 130 5.76 8.85 -5.71
N TYR A 131 4.55 8.77 -5.19
CA TYR A 131 4.17 9.38 -3.91
C TYR A 131 4.81 8.72 -2.69
N THR A 132 5.45 7.60 -2.86
CA THR A 132 6.08 6.83 -1.78
C THR A 132 7.59 7.01 -1.70
N SER A 133 8.19 7.80 -2.61
CA SER A 133 9.61 8.10 -2.56
C SER A 133 9.85 9.50 -1.98
N ASP A 134 10.76 9.62 -1.02
CA ASP A 134 11.16 10.91 -0.44
C ASP A 134 11.67 11.88 -1.53
N ALA A 135 12.16 11.36 -2.66
CA ALA A 135 12.61 12.14 -3.79
C ALA A 135 11.47 12.82 -4.58
N ALA A 136 10.23 12.35 -4.43
CA ALA A 136 9.06 12.98 -5.05
C ALA A 136 8.47 14.11 -4.19
N ASP A 137 8.75 14.09 -2.88
CA ASP A 137 8.23 15.08 -1.92
C ASP A 137 9.09 16.35 -1.87
N ASP A 138 10.31 16.32 -2.39
CA ASP A 138 11.27 17.45 -2.41
C ASP A 138 11.13 18.38 -3.64
N ARG A 139 10.01 18.29 -4.35
CA ARG A 139 9.78 19.11 -5.54
C ARG A 139 8.72 20.17 -5.32
#